data_faaa1bc186a0e1d8dd72baf475800f3d
#
_entry.id   faaa1bc186a0e1d8dd72baf475800f3d
#
_cell.length_a   1.000
_cell.length_b   1.000
_cell.length_c   1.000
_cell.angle_alpha   90.00
_cell.angle_beta   90.00
_cell.angle_gamma   90.00
#
_symmetry.space_group_name_H-M   'P 1'
#
loop_
_entity.id
_entity.type
_entity.pdbx_description
1 polymer ?
#
loop_
_entity_poly.entity_id
_entity_poly.type
_entity_poly.pdbx_seq_one_letter_code
_entity_poly.pdbx_strand_id
1 'polypeptide(L)'
;MSNFKKNYRDGDAFTRLSKRSGYRSRASLKLKEILKKDILIKENMSVIDLGSFPGGWTQVIKESVGDKGIVVAVDIQYMKEVKGAFFIHKSITCLL
;
A
#
# COMPACT_ATOMS: atom_id res chain seq x y z
N MET A 1 -0.28 -13.81 -26.47
CA MET A 1 0.63 -14.38 -25.45
C MET A 1 1.90 -13.60 -25.32
N SER A 2 2.57 -13.29 -26.44
CA SER A 2 3.74 -12.41 -26.37
C SER A 2 3.39 -11.05 -25.79
N ASN A 3 2.19 -10.53 -26.09
CA ASN A 3 1.71 -9.27 -25.53
C ASN A 3 1.53 -9.35 -24.02
N PHE A 4 1.08 -10.50 -23.52
CA PHE A 4 0.93 -10.69 -22.08
C PHE A 4 2.29 -10.63 -21.37
N LYS A 5 3.27 -11.35 -21.90
CA LYS A 5 4.63 -11.33 -21.34
C LYS A 5 5.26 -9.94 -21.44
N LYS A 6 5.05 -9.28 -22.56
CA LYS A 6 5.55 -7.92 -22.75
C LYS A 6 4.90 -6.96 -21.77
N ASN A 7 3.57 -7.07 -21.59
CA ASN A 7 2.85 -6.24 -20.65
C ASN A 7 3.30 -6.51 -19.22
N TYR A 8 3.61 -7.75 -18.89
CA TYR A 8 4.15 -8.10 -17.60
C TYR A 8 5.52 -7.46 -17.38
N ARG A 9 6.38 -7.49 -18.40
CA ARG A 9 7.68 -6.82 -18.33
C ARG A 9 7.53 -5.30 -18.25
N ASP A 10 6.57 -4.75 -19.00
CA ASP A 10 6.27 -3.33 -18.95
C ASP A 10 5.71 -2.96 -17.57
N GLY A 11 5.01 -3.90 -16.92
CA GLY A 11 4.62 -3.76 -15.53
C GLY A 11 5.82 -3.60 -14.60
N ASP A 12 6.99 -4.10 -14.99
CA ASP A 12 8.22 -3.90 -14.25
C ASP A 12 8.67 -2.43 -14.28
N ALA A 13 8.25 -1.66 -15.28
CA ALA A 13 8.51 -0.24 -15.31
C ALA A 13 7.84 0.46 -14.11
N PHE A 14 6.60 0.09 -13.80
CA PHE A 14 5.92 0.57 -12.61
C PHE A 14 6.60 0.10 -11.34
N THR A 15 7.07 -1.14 -11.32
CA THR A 15 7.80 -1.69 -10.18
C THR A 15 9.09 -0.91 -9.95
N ARG A 16 9.85 -0.65 -11.02
CA ARG A 16 11.08 0.14 -10.91
C ARG A 16 10.81 1.57 -10.45
N LEU A 17 9.76 2.18 -10.97
CA LEU A 17 9.37 3.52 -10.57
C LEU A 17 8.95 3.55 -9.10
N SER A 18 8.21 2.54 -8.66
CA SER A 18 7.82 2.41 -7.25
C SER A 18 9.04 2.33 -6.35
N LYS A 19 10.03 1.51 -6.72
CA LYS A 19 11.25 1.36 -5.95
C LYS A 19 12.05 2.66 -5.87
N ARG A 20 12.15 3.38 -6.98
CA ARG A 20 12.85 4.68 -7.01
C ARG A 20 12.15 5.70 -6.15
N SER A 21 10.83 5.61 -6.06
CA SER A 21 10.02 6.51 -5.23
C SER A 21 9.95 6.06 -3.78
N GLY A 22 10.59 4.94 -3.42
CA GLY A 22 10.58 4.41 -2.06
C GLY A 22 9.38 3.53 -1.73
N TYR A 23 8.56 3.21 -2.70
CA TYR A 23 7.39 2.35 -2.46
C TYR A 23 7.71 0.88 -2.64
N ARG A 24 7.05 0.04 -1.84
CA ARG A 24 7.28 -1.41 -1.79
C ARG A 24 6.64 -2.17 -2.93
N SER A 25 5.68 -1.58 -3.62
CA SER A 25 4.99 -2.24 -4.73
C SER A 25 4.49 -1.22 -5.75
N ARG A 26 4.29 -1.70 -6.97
CA ARG A 26 3.69 -0.88 -8.03
C ARG A 26 2.23 -0.51 -7.73
N ALA A 27 1.58 -1.31 -6.89
CA ALA A 27 0.21 -1.02 -6.44
C ALA A 27 0.12 0.32 -5.71
N SER A 28 1.21 0.79 -5.11
CA SER A 28 1.28 2.10 -4.46
C SER A 28 0.97 3.23 -5.44
N LEU A 29 1.54 3.16 -6.64
CA LEU A 29 1.32 4.18 -7.67
C LEU A 29 -0.13 4.18 -8.13
N LYS A 30 -0.72 3.00 -8.24
CA LYS A 30 -2.12 2.86 -8.62
C LYS A 30 -3.03 3.51 -7.58
N LEU A 31 -2.77 3.26 -6.31
CA LEU A 31 -3.55 3.87 -5.24
C LEU A 31 -3.40 5.39 -5.22
N LYS A 32 -2.18 5.90 -5.41
CA LYS A 32 -1.95 7.34 -5.50
C LYS A 32 -2.79 7.96 -6.61
N GLU A 33 -2.85 7.28 -7.74
CA GLU A 33 -3.63 7.74 -8.90
C GLU A 33 -5.12 7.80 -8.58
N ILE A 34 -5.64 6.76 -7.93
CA ILE A 34 -7.03 6.71 -7.50
C ILE A 34 -7.34 7.85 -6.54
N LEU A 35 -6.47 8.08 -5.57
CA LEU A 35 -6.67 9.10 -4.55
C LEU A 35 -6.60 10.53 -5.10
N LYS A 36 -5.94 10.72 -6.25
CA LYS A 36 -5.94 12.01 -6.93
C LYS A 36 -7.30 12.35 -7.54
N LYS A 37 -7.99 11.33 -8.02
CA LYS A 37 -9.31 11.50 -8.64
C LYS A 37 -10.41 11.61 -7.60
N ASP A 38 -10.37 10.71 -6.64
CA ASP A 38 -11.40 10.62 -5.61
C ASP A 38 -10.73 10.73 -4.24
N ILE A 39 -11.06 11.75 -3.50
CA ILE A 39 -10.50 11.95 -2.17
C ILE A 39 -11.20 11.02 -1.19
N LEU A 40 -10.77 9.75 -1.18
CA LEU A 40 -11.32 8.73 -0.29
C LEU A 40 -10.64 8.75 1.08
N ILE A 41 -9.37 9.13 1.11
CA ILE A 41 -8.55 9.14 2.33
C ILE A 41 -8.09 10.58 2.55
N LYS A 42 -8.41 11.12 3.71
CA LYS A 42 -8.10 12.50 4.07
C LYS A 42 -7.16 12.55 5.24
N GLU A 43 -6.55 13.70 5.45
CA GLU A 43 -5.71 13.94 6.62
C GLU A 43 -6.46 13.64 7.91
N ASN A 44 -5.73 13.12 8.88
CA ASN A 44 -6.19 12.79 10.22
C ASN A 44 -7.18 11.63 10.31
N MET A 45 -7.44 10.94 9.22
CA MET A 45 -8.28 9.74 9.24
C MET A 45 -7.60 8.58 9.94
N SER A 46 -8.41 7.65 10.44
CA SER A 46 -7.95 6.34 10.90
C SER A 46 -8.34 5.30 9.85
N VAL A 47 -7.38 4.55 9.35
CA VAL A 47 -7.57 3.61 8.26
C VAL A 47 -7.00 2.25 8.63
N ILE A 48 -7.72 1.20 8.28
CA ILE A 48 -7.24 -0.18 8.42
C ILE A 48 -6.96 -0.72 7.01
N ASP A 49 -5.74 -1.20 6.80
CA ASP A 49 -5.31 -1.80 5.55
C ASP A 49 -5.28 -3.32 5.72
N LEU A 50 -6.32 -4.00 5.26
CA LEU A 50 -6.45 -5.45 5.34
C LEU A 50 -5.75 -6.10 4.15
N GLY A 51 -4.90 -7.09 4.42
CA GLY A 51 -4.09 -7.71 3.39
C GLY A 51 -2.95 -6.80 2.95
N SER A 52 -2.26 -6.21 3.91
CA SER A 52 -1.35 -5.10 3.69
C SER A 52 -0.02 -5.46 3.03
N PHE A 53 0.40 -6.73 3.08
CA PHE A 53 1.69 -7.14 2.52
C PHE A 53 1.79 -6.78 1.01
N PRO A 54 2.91 -6.28 0.54
CA PRO A 54 4.17 -5.97 1.23
C PRO A 54 4.24 -4.61 1.92
N GLY A 55 3.18 -3.83 1.91
CA GLY A 55 3.11 -2.55 2.61
C GLY A 55 3.08 -1.31 1.73
N GLY A 56 2.99 -1.49 0.42
CA GLY A 56 2.97 -0.36 -0.50
C GLY A 56 1.75 0.54 -0.34
N TRP A 57 0.58 -0.05 -0.17
CA TRP A 57 -0.64 0.70 0.09
C TRP A 57 -0.59 1.37 1.46
N THR A 58 -0.06 0.65 2.47
CA THR A 58 0.12 1.20 3.81
C THR A 58 0.95 2.48 3.76
N GLN A 59 2.02 2.48 2.97
CA GLN A 59 2.87 3.66 2.80
C GLN A 59 2.08 4.85 2.24
N VAL A 60 1.30 4.62 1.18
CA VAL A 60 0.49 5.67 0.55
C VAL A 60 -0.59 6.18 1.50
N ILE A 61 -1.26 5.25 2.19
CA ILE A 61 -2.31 5.61 3.14
C ILE A 61 -1.74 6.49 4.26
N LYS A 62 -0.58 6.11 4.79
CA LYS A 62 0.06 6.91 5.85
C LYS A 62 0.43 8.31 5.38
N GLU A 63 0.93 8.43 4.16
CA GLU A 63 1.20 9.75 3.57
C GLU A 63 -0.07 10.58 3.49
N SER A 64 -1.18 9.96 3.12
CA SER A 64 -2.46 10.65 2.94
C SER A 64 -3.08 11.11 4.25
N VAL A 65 -2.97 10.30 5.31
CA VAL A 65 -3.56 10.66 6.61
C VAL A 65 -2.65 11.59 7.43
N GLY A 66 -1.37 11.64 7.10
CA GLY A 66 -0.42 12.52 7.78
C GLY A 66 -0.02 12.06 9.17
N ASP A 67 0.70 12.93 9.87
CA ASP A 67 1.30 12.59 11.16
C ASP A 67 0.28 12.28 12.24
N LYS A 68 -0.88 12.91 12.19
CA LYS A 68 -1.95 12.72 13.18
C LYS A 68 -2.91 11.61 12.80
N GLY A 69 -2.85 11.13 11.57
CA GLY A 69 -3.69 10.02 11.15
C GLY A 69 -3.17 8.69 11.68
N ILE A 70 -4.06 7.72 11.76
CA ILE A 70 -3.74 6.39 12.26
C ILE A 70 -3.91 5.38 11.13
N VAL A 71 -2.90 4.56 10.91
CA VAL A 71 -2.96 3.46 9.96
C VAL A 71 -2.62 2.17 10.67
N VAL A 72 -3.52 1.19 10.55
CA VAL A 72 -3.28 -0.15 11.07
C VAL A 72 -3.26 -1.10 9.88
N ALA A 73 -2.12 -1.72 9.64
CA ALA A 73 -1.93 -2.70 8.60
C ALA A 73 -2.07 -4.10 9.17
N VAL A 74 -2.80 -4.96 8.48
CA VAL A 74 -3.06 -6.33 8.94
C VAL A 74 -2.76 -7.30 7.80
N ASP A 75 -1.95 -8.30 8.06
CA ASP A 75 -1.70 -9.37 7.09
C ASP A 75 -1.30 -10.65 7.81
N ILE A 76 -1.60 -11.78 7.19
CA ILE A 76 -1.15 -13.10 7.63
C ILE A 76 0.34 -13.28 7.32
N GLN A 77 0.84 -12.60 6.28
CA GLN A 77 2.26 -12.60 5.96
C GLN A 77 2.96 -11.49 6.73
N TYR A 78 4.11 -11.81 7.30
CA TYR A 78 4.95 -10.81 7.92
C TYR A 78 5.42 -9.81 6.87
N MET A 79 5.39 -8.55 7.22
CA MET A 79 5.95 -7.50 6.37
C MET A 79 6.86 -6.60 7.18
N LYS A 80 7.81 -6.00 6.49
CA LYS A 80 8.71 -5.04 7.11
C LYS A 80 7.91 -3.82 7.59
N GLU A 81 8.34 -3.26 8.69
CA GLU A 81 7.71 -2.07 9.27
C GLU A 81 7.53 -0.94 8.26
N VAL A 82 6.35 -0.34 8.29
CA VAL A 82 6.08 0.91 7.60
C VAL A 82 6.11 2.02 8.66
N LYS A 83 7.00 2.97 8.49
CA LYS A 83 7.19 4.04 9.45
C LYS A 83 5.88 4.78 9.70
N GLY A 84 5.51 4.87 10.97
CA GLY A 84 4.31 5.59 11.38
C GLY A 84 3.01 4.78 11.33
N ALA A 85 3.06 3.55 10.84
CA ALA A 85 1.89 2.66 10.83
C ALA A 85 2.05 1.55 11.85
N PHE A 86 0.94 1.04 12.35
CA PHE A 86 0.94 -0.14 13.21
C PHE A 86 0.74 -1.38 12.35
N PHE A 87 1.41 -2.47 12.70
CA PHE A 87 1.26 -3.73 11.98
C PHE A 87 0.77 -4.83 12.91
N ILE A 88 -0.31 -5.50 12.49
CA ILE A 88 -0.82 -6.67 13.18
C ILE A 88 -0.59 -7.88 12.28
N HIS A 89 0.29 -8.78 12.71
CA HIS A 89 0.63 -10.00 11.99
C HIS A 89 -0.32 -11.12 12.37
N LYS A 90 -1.51 -11.10 11.80
CA LYS A 90 -2.56 -12.07 12.10
C LYS A 90 -3.49 -12.25 10.91
N SER A 91 -4.22 -13.38 10.92
CA SER A 91 -5.33 -13.57 10.01
C SER A 91 -6.49 -12.66 10.42
N ILE A 92 -7.24 -12.16 9.44
CA ILE A 92 -8.42 -11.34 9.71
C ILE A 92 -9.46 -12.10 10.58
N THR A 93 -9.50 -13.42 10.47
CA THR A 93 -10.41 -14.23 11.29
C THR A 93 -10.07 -14.16 12.77
N CYS A 94 -8.83 -13.86 13.12
CA CYS A 94 -8.40 -13.69 14.50
C CYS A 94 -8.84 -12.35 15.10
N LEU A 95 -9.33 -11.42 14.28
CA LEU A 95 -9.80 -10.10 14.71
C LEU A 95 -11.29 -10.11 15.01
N LEU A 96 -11.99 -11.15 14.57
CA LEU A 96 -13.42 -11.31 14.79
C LEU A 96 -13.68 -12.06 16.09
#